data_2b0409721d55e044a13b6a74b7f0b3b4
#
_entry.id   2b0409721d55e044a13b6a74b7f0b3b4
#
_cell.length_a   1.000
_cell.length_b   1.000
_cell.length_c   1.000
_cell.angle_alpha   90.00
_cell.angle_beta   90.00
_cell.angle_gamma   90.00
#
_symmetry.space_group_name_H-M   'P 1'
#
loop_
_entity.id
_entity.type
_entity.pdbx_description
1 polymer ?
#
loop_
_entity_poly.entity_id
_entity_poly.type
_entity_poly.pdbx_seq_one_letter_code
_entity_poly.pdbx_strand_id
1 'polypeptide(L)'
;MENRKIQFRSKACNLHLSAYPGHFATKHSHVNYFLDMTTLKVRQSNAEEAARALVPLYKHNTVVDTIVCLDGTEVIGAFLAEKLTESGFFSYNQHKSIYIVTPEIDSDGQMFFRKNIQPMIKDRNIIILMASVTTGITINRSWECIEYYGGKLQGISAIFSTLSEYGNLPVNALFTPNDIPTYHTYDKHDCPYCQSGQKIDALVNGHGYSELL
;
A
#
# COMPACT_ATOMS: atom_id res chain seq x y z
N MET A 1 6.47 -22.24 7.49
CA MET A 1 6.72 -20.76 7.60
C MET A 1 6.63 -20.24 9.04
N GLU A 2 5.64 -20.61 9.85
CA GLU A 2 5.36 -20.00 11.16
C GLU A 2 6.55 -19.95 12.15
N ASN A 3 7.42 -20.97 12.16
CA ASN A 3 8.60 -21.01 13.04
C ASN A 3 9.68 -19.97 12.70
N ARG A 4 9.56 -19.24 11.58
CA ARG A 4 10.51 -18.21 11.13
C ARG A 4 9.99 -16.78 11.33
N LYS A 5 8.84 -16.62 11.99
CA LYS A 5 8.18 -15.33 12.17
C LYS A 5 9.02 -14.37 13.00
N ILE A 6 9.26 -13.18 12.48
CA ILE A 6 9.91 -12.05 13.16
C ILE A 6 8.93 -10.88 13.18
N GLN A 7 8.99 -10.02 14.19
CA GLN A 7 8.20 -8.80 14.25
C GLN A 7 9.11 -7.58 14.23
N PHE A 8 8.82 -6.64 13.34
CA PHE A 8 9.45 -5.34 13.26
C PHE A 8 8.49 -4.26 13.73
N ARG A 9 8.98 -3.36 14.59
CA ARG A 9 8.23 -2.21 15.06
C ARG A 9 8.47 -1.02 14.12
N SER A 10 7.42 -0.32 13.73
CA SER A 10 7.56 0.94 12.99
C SER A 10 8.23 2.00 13.86
N LYS A 11 9.13 2.78 13.25
CA LYS A 11 9.71 3.99 13.87
C LYS A 11 8.75 5.18 13.82
N ALA A 12 7.78 5.15 12.91
CA ALA A 12 6.82 6.24 12.68
C ALA A 12 5.55 6.11 13.53
N CYS A 13 5.17 4.90 13.96
CA CYS A 13 3.92 4.65 14.68
C CYS A 13 4.02 3.42 15.60
N ASN A 14 2.98 3.17 16.40
CA ASN A 14 2.96 2.04 17.35
C ASN A 14 2.41 0.76 16.71
N LEU A 15 2.86 0.44 15.50
CA LEU A 15 2.49 -0.77 14.78
C LEU A 15 3.65 -1.76 14.69
N HIS A 16 3.29 -3.04 14.57
CA HIS A 16 4.23 -4.12 14.34
C HIS A 16 3.88 -4.82 13.03
N LEU A 17 4.89 -5.08 12.21
CA LEU A 17 4.80 -5.82 10.97
C LEU A 17 5.41 -7.20 11.17
N SER A 18 4.64 -8.24 10.86
CA SER A 18 5.14 -9.61 10.84
C SER A 18 5.89 -9.87 9.54
N ALA A 19 7.08 -10.44 9.66
CA ALA A 19 7.91 -10.79 8.51
C ALA A 19 8.46 -12.22 8.66
N TYR A 20 8.63 -12.87 7.53
CA TYR A 20 9.17 -14.24 7.45
C TYR A 20 10.39 -14.22 6.55
N PRO A 21 11.61 -14.50 7.07
CA PRO A 21 12.80 -14.59 6.24
C PRO A 21 12.74 -15.83 5.35
N GLY A 22 13.23 -15.70 4.12
CA GLY A 22 13.23 -16.78 3.15
C GLY A 22 13.49 -16.30 1.73
N HIS A 23 13.21 -17.15 0.74
CA HIS A 23 13.29 -16.81 -0.67
C HIS A 23 11.88 -16.81 -1.28
N PHE A 24 11.35 -15.64 -1.57
CA PHE A 24 9.99 -15.47 -2.06
C PHE A 24 9.96 -14.83 -3.43
N ALA A 25 9.00 -15.26 -4.27
CA ALA A 25 8.78 -14.66 -5.58
C ALA A 25 7.51 -13.83 -5.60
N THR A 26 7.62 -12.59 -6.05
CA THR A 26 6.51 -11.72 -6.45
C THR A 26 6.29 -11.82 -7.96
N LYS A 27 5.28 -11.13 -8.50
CA LYS A 27 5.05 -11.05 -9.95
C LYS A 27 6.27 -10.49 -10.71
N HIS A 28 7.04 -9.58 -10.09
CA HIS A 28 8.07 -8.79 -10.78
C HIS A 28 9.48 -8.92 -10.19
N SER A 29 9.62 -9.47 -8.99
CA SER A 29 10.90 -9.51 -8.26
C SER A 29 10.94 -10.69 -7.30
N HIS A 30 12.14 -11.01 -6.80
CA HIS A 30 12.32 -11.87 -5.65
C HIS A 30 12.65 -11.03 -4.42
N VAL A 31 12.23 -11.51 -3.24
CA VAL A 31 12.44 -10.83 -1.96
C VAL A 31 12.91 -11.83 -0.91
N ASN A 32 13.73 -11.35 0.04
CA ASN A 32 14.25 -12.17 1.13
C ASN A 32 13.36 -12.19 2.37
N TYR A 33 12.23 -11.47 2.35
CA TYR A 33 11.21 -11.51 3.38
C TYR A 33 9.82 -11.51 2.74
N PHE A 34 8.93 -12.37 3.24
CA PHE A 34 7.50 -12.16 3.11
C PHE A 34 7.04 -11.25 4.25
N LEU A 35 6.42 -10.12 3.91
CA LEU A 35 5.86 -9.15 4.84
C LEU A 35 4.36 -9.41 5.00
N ASP A 36 3.96 -9.98 6.13
CA ASP A 36 2.54 -10.25 6.40
C ASP A 36 1.83 -9.02 6.97
N MET A 37 1.07 -8.38 6.12
CA MET A 37 0.29 -7.18 6.43
C MET A 37 -1.17 -7.50 6.73
N THR A 38 -1.56 -8.77 6.81
CA THR A 38 -2.94 -9.19 6.95
C THR A 38 -3.60 -8.55 8.17
N THR A 39 -2.99 -8.67 9.34
CA THR A 39 -3.57 -8.11 10.57
C THR A 39 -3.62 -6.58 10.57
N LEU A 40 -2.71 -5.91 9.86
CA LEU A 40 -2.72 -4.45 9.71
C LEU A 40 -3.91 -3.98 8.86
N LYS A 41 -4.35 -4.79 7.90
CA LYS A 41 -5.44 -4.47 6.99
C LYS A 41 -6.82 -4.86 7.54
N VAL A 42 -6.94 -6.03 8.19
CA VAL A 42 -8.25 -6.61 8.52
C VAL A 42 -8.64 -6.46 10.00
N ARG A 43 -7.68 -6.24 10.91
CA ARG A 43 -7.98 -6.01 12.32
C ARG A 43 -8.28 -4.54 12.55
N GLN A 44 -9.50 -4.26 13.03
CA GLN A 44 -10.02 -2.90 13.20
C GLN A 44 -9.03 -1.98 13.93
N SER A 45 -8.52 -2.37 15.11
CA SER A 45 -7.61 -1.53 15.92
C SER A 45 -6.28 -1.22 15.23
N ASN A 46 -5.75 -2.18 14.46
CA ASN A 46 -4.50 -1.99 13.72
C ASN A 46 -4.73 -1.08 12.50
N ALA A 47 -5.85 -1.26 11.78
CA ALA A 47 -6.21 -0.42 10.64
C ALA A 47 -6.49 1.02 11.08
N GLU A 48 -7.13 1.21 12.22
CA GLU A 48 -7.35 2.53 12.83
C GLU A 48 -6.03 3.21 13.19
N GLU A 49 -5.09 2.50 13.82
CA GLU A 49 -3.78 3.04 14.17
C GLU A 49 -2.96 3.38 12.91
N ALA A 50 -3.02 2.53 11.87
CA ALA A 50 -2.41 2.80 10.58
C ALA A 50 -2.97 4.10 9.95
N ALA A 51 -4.28 4.26 9.96
CA ALA A 51 -4.94 5.46 9.48
C ALA A 51 -4.51 6.69 10.29
N ARG A 52 -4.48 6.59 11.61
CA ARG A 52 -4.06 7.68 12.52
C ARG A 52 -2.65 8.16 12.21
N ALA A 53 -1.73 7.25 11.91
CA ALA A 53 -0.36 7.59 11.55
C ALA A 53 -0.25 8.30 10.19
N LEU A 54 -1.18 8.04 9.25
CA LEU A 54 -1.21 8.69 7.93
C LEU A 54 -1.89 10.07 7.94
N VAL A 55 -2.81 10.34 8.88
CA VAL A 55 -3.58 11.60 8.95
C VAL A 55 -2.70 12.87 8.89
N PRO A 56 -1.61 13.01 9.68
CA PRO A 56 -0.81 14.24 9.69
C PRO A 56 -0.22 14.60 8.32
N LEU A 57 -0.05 13.62 7.44
CA LEU A 57 0.56 13.77 6.12
C LEU A 57 -0.39 14.46 5.12
N TYR A 58 -1.70 14.47 5.40
CA TYR A 58 -2.74 14.98 4.50
C TYR A 58 -3.63 16.05 5.12
N LYS A 59 -3.79 16.06 6.45
CA LYS A 59 -4.82 16.86 7.15
C LYS A 59 -4.75 18.34 6.85
N HIS A 60 -3.55 18.89 6.72
CA HIS A 60 -3.32 20.35 6.71
C HIS A 60 -2.91 20.92 5.34
N ASN A 61 -2.68 20.08 4.34
CA ASN A 61 -2.11 20.51 3.07
C ASN A 61 -2.76 19.86 1.83
N THR A 62 -3.64 18.88 2.02
CA THR A 62 -4.18 18.09 0.91
C THR A 62 -5.70 18.03 0.98
N VAL A 63 -6.35 18.44 -0.10
CA VAL A 63 -7.77 18.15 -0.30
C VAL A 63 -7.90 16.72 -0.81
N VAL A 64 -8.73 15.93 -0.13
CA VAL A 64 -8.99 14.52 -0.48
C VAL A 64 -10.48 14.33 -0.70
N ASP A 65 -10.86 13.98 -1.91
CA ASP A 65 -12.24 13.67 -2.27
C ASP A 65 -12.47 12.15 -2.35
N THR A 66 -11.42 11.40 -2.70
CA THR A 66 -11.47 9.94 -2.88
C THR A 66 -10.16 9.29 -2.44
N ILE A 67 -10.27 8.15 -1.77
CA ILE A 67 -9.16 7.24 -1.47
C ILE A 67 -9.31 6.02 -2.36
N VAL A 68 -8.34 5.80 -3.26
CA VAL A 68 -8.25 4.59 -4.08
C VAL A 68 -7.45 3.56 -3.30
N CYS A 69 -8.14 2.52 -2.84
CA CYS A 69 -7.57 1.44 -2.05
C CYS A 69 -7.17 0.25 -2.92
N LEU A 70 -5.97 -0.27 -2.71
CA LEU A 70 -5.41 -1.44 -3.38
C LEU A 70 -5.00 -2.49 -2.35
N ASP A 71 -4.90 -3.74 -2.78
CA ASP A 71 -4.38 -4.86 -1.98
C ASP A 71 -5.13 -5.09 -0.65
N GLY A 72 -6.41 -4.73 -0.56
CA GLY A 72 -7.24 -4.94 0.64
C GLY A 72 -7.01 -3.91 1.75
N THR A 73 -6.73 -2.65 1.40
CA THR A 73 -6.50 -1.55 2.37
C THR A 73 -7.75 -0.73 2.68
N GLU A 74 -8.94 -1.16 2.26
CA GLU A 74 -10.21 -0.42 2.38
C GLU A 74 -10.56 -0.08 3.83
N VAL A 75 -10.26 -0.96 4.79
CA VAL A 75 -10.53 -0.70 6.22
C VAL A 75 -9.65 0.45 6.72
N ILE A 76 -8.37 0.47 6.34
CA ILE A 76 -7.47 1.60 6.65
C ILE A 76 -7.99 2.87 5.96
N GLY A 77 -8.40 2.76 4.69
CA GLY A 77 -8.97 3.87 3.92
C GLY A 77 -10.22 4.47 4.59
N ALA A 78 -11.11 3.63 5.12
CA ALA A 78 -12.30 4.07 5.83
C ALA A 78 -11.96 4.88 7.11
N PHE A 79 -11.06 4.37 7.95
CA PHE A 79 -10.59 5.11 9.13
C PHE A 79 -9.80 6.37 8.75
N LEU A 80 -9.02 6.35 7.68
CA LEU A 80 -8.31 7.53 7.21
C LEU A 80 -9.29 8.62 6.76
N ALA A 81 -10.33 8.25 6.00
CA ALA A 81 -11.39 9.18 5.60
C ALA A 81 -12.13 9.77 6.79
N GLU A 82 -12.53 8.94 7.76
CA GLU A 82 -13.16 9.38 9.01
C GLU A 82 -12.29 10.43 9.72
N LYS A 83 -11.01 10.10 9.98
CA LYS A 83 -10.10 10.97 10.72
C LYS A 83 -9.69 12.25 9.97
N LEU A 84 -9.68 12.23 8.64
CA LEU A 84 -9.46 13.43 7.83
C LEU A 84 -10.68 14.37 7.86
N THR A 85 -11.89 13.83 8.00
CA THR A 85 -13.14 14.59 8.05
C THR A 85 -13.56 14.98 9.47
N GLU A 86 -12.95 14.38 10.50
CA GLU A 86 -13.18 14.79 11.90
C GLU A 86 -12.97 16.28 12.09
N SER A 87 -13.90 16.93 12.79
CA SER A 87 -13.90 18.35 13.06
C SER A 87 -12.64 18.76 13.87
N GLY A 88 -11.81 19.57 13.26
CA GLY A 88 -10.68 20.22 13.92
C GLY A 88 -10.35 21.47 13.15
N PHE A 89 -10.01 22.56 13.83
CA PHE A 89 -9.84 23.92 13.31
C PHE A 89 -8.93 24.07 12.07
N PHE A 90 -8.24 23.02 11.66
CA PHE A 90 -7.20 23.07 10.62
C PHE A 90 -7.27 21.93 9.60
N SER A 91 -8.39 21.19 9.46
CA SER A 91 -8.51 20.16 8.41
C SER A 91 -9.07 20.75 7.13
N TYR A 92 -8.37 20.59 5.99
CA TYR A 92 -8.89 20.95 4.67
C TYR A 92 -10.09 20.08 4.24
N ASN A 93 -10.30 18.98 4.92
CA ASN A 93 -11.35 18.00 4.61
C ASN A 93 -12.51 18.04 5.61
N GLN A 94 -12.55 19.06 6.49
CA GLN A 94 -13.62 19.22 7.47
C GLN A 94 -15.01 19.27 6.79
N HIS A 95 -15.96 18.51 7.34
CA HIS A 95 -17.36 18.41 6.85
C HIS A 95 -17.50 17.84 5.42
N LYS A 96 -16.46 17.25 4.84
CA LYS A 96 -16.54 16.54 3.57
C LYS A 96 -16.85 15.06 3.79
N SER A 97 -17.42 14.43 2.76
CA SER A 97 -17.51 12.98 2.68
C SER A 97 -16.47 12.50 1.66
N ILE A 98 -15.60 11.58 2.06
CA ILE A 98 -14.54 11.02 1.23
C ILE A 98 -15.01 9.65 0.72
N TYR A 99 -14.91 9.41 -0.58
CA TYR A 99 -15.18 8.09 -1.17
C TYR A 99 -14.01 7.14 -0.96
N ILE A 100 -14.33 5.87 -0.65
CA ILE A 100 -13.36 4.78 -0.62
C ILE A 100 -13.71 3.85 -1.79
N VAL A 101 -12.81 3.71 -2.74
CA VAL A 101 -13.05 2.91 -3.94
C VAL A 101 -11.86 2.01 -4.25
N THR A 102 -12.15 0.87 -4.88
CA THR A 102 -11.15 -0.08 -5.36
C THR A 102 -11.34 -0.26 -6.86
N PRO A 103 -10.30 -0.15 -7.70
CA PRO A 103 -10.39 -0.49 -9.11
C PRO A 103 -10.56 -1.98 -9.28
N GLU A 104 -11.22 -2.40 -10.36
CA GLU A 104 -11.15 -3.78 -10.82
C GLU A 104 -9.88 -3.98 -11.65
N ILE A 105 -9.38 -5.19 -11.62
CA ILE A 105 -8.21 -5.60 -12.41
C ILE A 105 -8.67 -6.78 -13.28
N ASP A 106 -8.49 -6.66 -14.59
CA ASP A 106 -8.83 -7.73 -15.53
C ASP A 106 -7.75 -8.83 -15.57
N SER A 107 -7.97 -9.85 -16.39
CA SER A 107 -7.04 -10.98 -16.58
C SER A 107 -5.65 -10.55 -17.07
N ASP A 108 -5.56 -9.44 -17.78
CA ASP A 108 -4.32 -8.91 -18.35
C ASP A 108 -3.60 -7.96 -17.40
N GLY A 109 -4.22 -7.71 -16.22
CA GLY A 109 -3.70 -6.85 -15.18
C GLY A 109 -3.93 -5.36 -15.42
N GLN A 110 -4.90 -5.02 -16.31
CA GLN A 110 -5.32 -3.66 -16.55
C GLN A 110 -6.32 -3.22 -15.49
N MET A 111 -6.11 -2.03 -14.93
CA MET A 111 -7.01 -1.44 -13.93
C MET A 111 -8.10 -0.63 -14.62
N PHE A 112 -9.32 -0.69 -14.09
CA PHE A 112 -10.44 0.11 -14.58
C PHE A 112 -11.47 0.38 -13.48
N PHE A 113 -12.28 1.44 -13.68
CA PHE A 113 -13.42 1.76 -12.83
C PHE A 113 -14.72 1.56 -13.59
N ARG A 114 -15.67 0.80 -13.00
CA ARG A 114 -17.02 0.64 -13.55
C ARG A 114 -17.72 1.99 -13.65
N LYS A 115 -18.66 2.10 -14.60
CA LYS A 115 -19.35 3.35 -14.92
C LYS A 115 -20.02 4.02 -13.71
N ASN A 116 -20.53 3.24 -12.76
CA ASN A 116 -21.12 3.72 -11.51
C ASN A 116 -20.08 4.25 -10.49
N ILE A 117 -18.80 3.90 -10.62
CA ILE A 117 -17.69 4.36 -9.78
C ILE A 117 -16.98 5.58 -10.39
N GLN A 118 -17.01 5.73 -11.73
CA GLN A 118 -16.31 6.82 -12.42
C GLN A 118 -16.64 8.24 -11.90
N PRO A 119 -17.89 8.57 -11.46
CA PRO A 119 -18.18 9.87 -10.86
C PRO A 119 -17.42 10.16 -9.55
N MET A 120 -16.92 9.12 -8.87
CA MET A 120 -16.12 9.23 -7.65
C MET A 120 -14.63 9.45 -7.95
N ILE A 121 -14.25 9.38 -9.24
CA ILE A 121 -12.89 9.59 -9.74
C ILE A 121 -12.79 10.89 -10.53
N LYS A 122 -13.72 11.13 -11.45
CA LYS A 122 -13.70 12.28 -12.35
C LYS A 122 -13.73 13.60 -11.59
N ASP A 123 -12.77 14.48 -11.90
CA ASP A 123 -12.57 15.80 -11.30
C ASP A 123 -12.35 15.77 -9.77
N ARG A 124 -11.89 14.63 -9.21
CA ARG A 124 -11.64 14.42 -7.79
C ARG A 124 -10.16 14.49 -7.45
N ASN A 125 -9.87 15.00 -6.24
CA ASN A 125 -8.55 14.94 -5.63
C ASN A 125 -8.39 13.58 -4.93
N ILE A 126 -7.43 12.81 -5.36
CA ILE A 126 -7.33 11.38 -5.03
C ILE A 126 -6.02 11.10 -4.31
N ILE A 127 -6.07 10.28 -3.27
CA ILE A 127 -4.89 9.62 -2.75
C ILE A 127 -4.98 8.12 -3.03
N ILE A 128 -3.83 7.49 -3.32
CA ILE A 128 -3.71 6.04 -3.44
C ILE A 128 -3.27 5.50 -2.08
N LEU A 129 -3.91 4.42 -1.64
CA LEU A 129 -3.52 3.65 -0.45
C LEU A 129 -3.32 2.18 -0.83
N MET A 130 -2.13 1.63 -0.58
CA MET A 130 -1.77 0.29 -0.97
C MET A 130 -0.99 -0.46 0.13
N ALA A 131 -0.95 -1.79 0.03
CA ALA A 131 -0.23 -2.59 1.02
C ALA A 131 1.28 -2.41 0.89
N SER A 132 1.84 -2.56 -0.30
CA SER A 132 3.28 -2.47 -0.50
C SER A 132 3.68 -1.81 -1.80
N VAL A 133 4.78 -1.07 -1.75
CA VAL A 133 5.45 -0.45 -2.88
C VAL A 133 6.90 -0.92 -2.92
N THR A 134 7.31 -1.54 -4.02
CA THR A 134 8.70 -1.96 -4.25
C THR A 134 9.29 -1.33 -5.50
N THR A 135 8.73 -1.59 -6.66
CA THR A 135 9.24 -1.11 -7.96
C THR A 135 8.48 0.09 -8.53
N GLY A 136 7.35 0.48 -7.92
CA GLY A 136 6.50 1.56 -8.42
C GLY A 136 5.59 1.18 -9.60
N ILE A 137 5.68 -0.03 -10.15
CA ILE A 137 4.87 -0.45 -11.32
C ILE A 137 3.37 -0.32 -11.03
N THR A 138 2.92 -0.74 -9.85
CA THR A 138 1.51 -0.63 -9.45
C THR A 138 1.10 0.83 -9.25
N ILE A 139 1.97 1.68 -8.72
CA ILE A 139 1.72 3.12 -8.61
C ILE A 139 1.48 3.70 -10.02
N ASN A 140 2.38 3.40 -10.97
CA ASN A 140 2.27 3.91 -12.33
C ASN A 140 0.92 3.54 -12.97
N ARG A 141 0.56 2.27 -12.92
CA ARG A 141 -0.72 1.77 -13.47
C ARG A 141 -1.93 2.42 -12.81
N SER A 142 -1.88 2.61 -11.49
CA SER A 142 -2.97 3.26 -10.76
C SER A 142 -3.08 4.74 -11.10
N TRP A 143 -1.94 5.43 -11.23
CA TRP A 143 -1.88 6.83 -11.63
C TRP A 143 -2.45 7.03 -13.03
N GLU A 144 -1.96 6.26 -14.02
CA GLU A 144 -2.48 6.29 -15.40
C GLU A 144 -3.98 5.99 -15.46
N CYS A 145 -4.45 5.01 -14.68
CA CYS A 145 -5.87 4.69 -14.58
C CYS A 145 -6.69 5.86 -14.00
N ILE A 146 -6.22 6.49 -12.92
CA ILE A 146 -6.87 7.65 -12.29
C ILE A 146 -6.94 8.82 -13.28
N GLU A 147 -5.84 9.14 -13.96
CA GLU A 147 -5.79 10.21 -14.95
C GLU A 147 -6.69 9.93 -16.17
N TYR A 148 -6.71 8.69 -16.64
CA TYR A 148 -7.61 8.27 -17.74
C TYR A 148 -9.08 8.57 -17.44
N TYR A 149 -9.51 8.41 -16.17
CA TYR A 149 -10.87 8.75 -15.73
C TYR A 149 -11.03 10.21 -15.27
N GLY A 150 -10.02 11.05 -15.45
CA GLY A 150 -10.05 12.49 -15.13
C GLY A 150 -9.86 12.81 -13.65
N GLY A 151 -9.32 11.90 -12.85
CA GLY A 151 -8.95 12.14 -11.46
C GLY A 151 -7.60 12.87 -11.34
N LYS A 152 -7.35 13.48 -10.18
CA LYS A 152 -6.11 14.22 -9.87
C LYS A 152 -5.42 13.57 -8.69
N LEU A 153 -4.30 12.91 -8.93
CA LEU A 153 -3.52 12.29 -7.85
C LEU A 153 -2.85 13.37 -6.99
N GLN A 154 -3.07 13.30 -5.67
CA GLN A 154 -2.58 14.24 -4.67
C GLN A 154 -1.57 13.62 -3.69
N GLY A 155 -1.53 12.29 -3.60
CA GLY A 155 -0.64 11.62 -2.68
C GLY A 155 -0.68 10.11 -2.80
N ILE A 156 0.38 9.49 -2.31
CA ILE A 156 0.56 8.03 -2.32
C ILE A 156 0.88 7.59 -0.90
N SER A 157 0.15 6.59 -0.41
CA SER A 157 0.40 5.96 0.88
C SER A 157 0.54 4.46 0.77
N ALA A 158 1.38 3.88 1.61
CA ALA A 158 1.58 2.44 1.69
C ALA A 158 1.77 1.97 3.14
N ILE A 159 1.47 0.70 3.41
CA ILE A 159 1.89 0.09 4.67
C ILE A 159 3.41 -0.06 4.67
N PHE A 160 3.98 -0.61 3.58
CA PHE A 160 5.43 -0.72 3.40
C PHE A 160 5.87 -0.12 2.06
N SER A 161 6.98 0.62 2.04
CA SER A 161 7.57 1.10 0.78
C SER A 161 9.08 1.10 0.82
N THR A 162 9.70 0.67 -0.29
CA THR A 162 11.13 0.85 -0.56
C THR A 162 11.42 2.20 -1.25
N LEU A 163 10.38 2.86 -1.78
CA LEU A 163 10.48 4.15 -2.43
C LEU A 163 10.06 5.26 -1.47
N SER A 164 10.79 6.37 -1.46
CA SER A 164 10.45 7.59 -0.71
C SER A 164 9.62 8.58 -1.54
N GLU A 165 9.69 8.46 -2.88
CA GLU A 165 8.96 9.31 -3.81
C GLU A 165 8.65 8.56 -5.11
N TYR A 166 7.62 9.00 -5.82
CA TYR A 166 7.30 8.54 -7.17
C TYR A 166 6.76 9.70 -8.02
N GLY A 167 7.42 9.99 -9.15
CA GLY A 167 7.16 11.21 -9.89
C GLY A 167 7.48 12.44 -9.02
N ASN A 168 6.49 13.33 -8.85
CA ASN A 168 6.63 14.54 -8.02
C ASN A 168 5.96 14.40 -6.65
N LEU A 169 5.53 13.19 -6.26
CA LEU A 169 4.78 12.94 -5.04
C LEU A 169 5.59 12.10 -4.05
N PRO A 170 5.59 12.46 -2.76
CA PRO A 170 6.15 11.61 -1.74
C PRO A 170 5.34 10.32 -1.60
N VAL A 171 6.02 9.20 -1.35
CA VAL A 171 5.41 7.94 -0.97
C VAL A 171 5.43 7.83 0.56
N ASN A 172 4.29 8.06 1.16
CA ASN A 172 4.10 8.03 2.60
C ASN A 172 3.93 6.60 3.10
N ALA A 173 4.92 6.05 3.79
CA ALA A 173 4.89 4.67 4.25
C ALA A 173 4.93 4.55 5.78
N LEU A 174 4.19 3.57 6.32
CA LEU A 174 4.21 3.24 7.76
C LEU A 174 5.46 2.45 8.15
N PHE A 175 5.98 1.66 7.21
CA PHE A 175 7.23 0.89 7.33
C PHE A 175 8.09 1.12 6.09
N THR A 176 9.40 1.17 6.31
CA THR A 176 10.41 1.35 5.28
C THR A 176 11.56 0.35 5.49
N PRO A 177 12.54 0.24 4.59
CA PRO A 177 13.76 -0.53 4.83
C PRO A 177 14.52 -0.10 6.08
N ASN A 178 14.33 1.12 6.57
CA ASN A 178 14.91 1.57 7.85
C ASN A 178 14.34 0.84 9.07
N ASP A 179 13.12 0.31 8.96
CA ASP A 179 12.48 -0.51 9.99
C ASP A 179 12.86 -1.98 9.84
N ILE A 180 13.25 -2.41 8.62
CA ILE A 180 13.64 -3.78 8.26
C ILE A 180 15.00 -3.73 7.54
N PRO A 181 16.13 -3.51 8.26
CA PRO A 181 17.43 -3.20 7.63
C PRO A 181 17.99 -4.29 6.70
N THR A 182 17.51 -5.52 6.86
CA THR A 182 17.94 -6.67 6.07
C THR A 182 16.97 -7.00 4.90
N TYR A 183 15.95 -6.16 4.66
CA TYR A 183 15.05 -6.36 3.54
C TYR A 183 15.73 -6.02 2.21
N HIS A 184 15.68 -6.97 1.28
CA HIS A 184 16.20 -6.80 -0.08
C HIS A 184 15.19 -7.29 -1.11
N THR A 185 15.10 -6.52 -2.19
CA THR A 185 14.40 -6.89 -3.41
C THR A 185 15.41 -7.15 -4.51
N TYR A 186 15.28 -8.25 -5.23
CA TYR A 186 16.16 -8.67 -6.31
C TYR A 186 15.41 -8.76 -7.63
N ASP A 187 16.08 -8.44 -8.72
CA ASP A 187 15.57 -8.80 -10.05
C ASP A 187 15.46 -10.33 -10.13
N LYS A 188 14.39 -10.83 -10.75
CA LYS A 188 14.17 -12.29 -10.88
C LYS A 188 15.27 -13.00 -11.68
N HIS A 189 15.97 -12.29 -12.56
CA HIS A 189 17.06 -12.83 -13.38
C HIS A 189 18.43 -12.73 -12.70
N ASP A 190 18.54 -11.91 -11.64
CA ASP A 190 19.78 -11.67 -10.90
C ASP A 190 19.60 -11.87 -9.38
N CYS A 191 18.81 -12.86 -9.00
CA CYS A 191 18.57 -13.18 -7.61
C CYS A 191 19.68 -14.09 -7.06
N PRO A 192 20.42 -13.69 -5.98
CA PRO A 192 21.51 -14.48 -5.42
C PRO A 192 21.04 -15.81 -4.83
N TYR A 193 19.78 -15.89 -4.36
CA TYR A 193 19.20 -17.15 -3.89
C TYR A 193 18.96 -18.13 -5.05
N CYS A 194 18.50 -17.65 -6.21
CA CYS A 194 18.37 -18.48 -7.41
C CYS A 194 19.74 -18.97 -7.88
N GLN A 195 20.73 -18.08 -7.91
CA GLN A 195 22.11 -18.41 -8.32
C GLN A 195 22.76 -19.45 -7.43
N SER A 196 22.44 -19.43 -6.11
CA SER A 196 22.91 -20.45 -5.15
C SER A 196 22.08 -21.73 -5.15
N GLY A 197 21.07 -21.85 -6.01
CA GLY A 197 20.18 -23.01 -6.08
C GLY A 197 19.16 -23.12 -4.96
N GLN A 198 18.98 -22.06 -4.15
CA GLN A 198 17.96 -22.04 -3.11
C GLN A 198 16.56 -21.96 -3.73
N LYS A 199 15.72 -22.95 -3.41
CA LYS A 199 14.33 -23.00 -3.89
C LYS A 199 13.52 -21.80 -3.35
N ILE A 200 12.50 -21.43 -4.13
CA ILE A 200 11.50 -20.44 -3.70
C ILE A 200 10.60 -21.11 -2.66
N ASP A 201 10.46 -20.47 -1.49
CA ASP A 201 9.61 -20.92 -0.38
C ASP A 201 8.12 -20.76 -0.71
N ALA A 202 7.75 -19.60 -1.28
CA ALA A 202 6.36 -19.30 -1.65
C ALA A 202 6.25 -18.21 -2.71
N LEU A 203 5.10 -18.19 -3.41
CA LEU A 203 4.66 -17.04 -4.20
C LEU A 203 3.95 -16.06 -3.28
N VAL A 204 4.29 -14.77 -3.37
CA VAL A 204 3.76 -13.73 -2.48
C VAL A 204 3.22 -12.53 -3.26
N ASN A 205 2.18 -11.92 -2.71
CA ASN A 205 1.59 -10.68 -3.22
C ASN A 205 0.97 -9.84 -2.09
N GLY A 206 0.27 -8.75 -2.42
CA GLY A 206 -0.41 -7.89 -1.45
C GLY A 206 -1.54 -8.58 -0.67
N HIS A 207 -2.01 -9.76 -1.09
CA HIS A 207 -3.08 -10.51 -0.42
C HIS A 207 -2.55 -11.65 0.48
N GLY A 208 -1.29 -12.05 0.32
CA GLY A 208 -0.72 -13.12 1.13
C GLY A 208 0.32 -13.95 0.39
N TYR A 209 0.41 -15.23 0.75
CA TYR A 209 1.38 -16.16 0.18
C TYR A 209 0.75 -17.51 -0.18
N SER A 210 1.35 -18.21 -1.15
CA SER A 210 1.05 -19.60 -1.52
C SER A 210 2.36 -20.37 -1.50
N GLU A 211 2.45 -21.38 -0.61
CA GLU A 211 3.62 -22.26 -0.55
C GLU A 211 3.71 -23.08 -1.85
N LEU A 212 4.93 -23.28 -2.34
CA LEU A 212 5.22 -24.20 -3.44
C LEU A 212 5.47 -25.57 -2.84
N LEU A 213 4.66 -26.55 -3.21
CA LEU A 213 4.77 -27.96 -2.81
C LEU A 213 5.95 -28.65 -3.49
#